data_4afacc48d164724fd0d5f425aed9d64f
#
_entry.id   4afacc48d164724fd0d5f425aed9d64f
#
_cell.length_a   1.000
_cell.length_b   1.000
_cell.length_c   1.000
_cell.angle_alpha   90.00
_cell.angle_beta   90.00
_cell.angle_gamma   90.00
#
_symmetry.space_group_name_H-M   'P 1'
#
loop_
_entity.id
_entity.type
_entity.pdbx_description
1 polymer ?
#
loop_
_entity_poly.entity_id
_entity_poly.type
_entity_poly.pdbx_seq_one_letter_code
_entity_poly.pdbx_strand_id
1 'polypeptide(L)'
;MKFYALMAAMLLSGSIASAQNIEPTIMTIDGQPVSRSEFEYSYNKNNSNGVIDKKTVNEYVDLFVNYKLKVLAAKEAKIDTLASFKKEFASYRDQQVRPSFVTSEDVDAEAHKIYSETQQRIDGAGGMVKPAHILIKKKKKATKAEQEQAKLKADSIYKVLLKGADFSALAKKYSDDKGSAVNGGQLPWLTKGQTVKAFEDAVFAMKKGELHTPVLSEFGYHVIKLVDKQQFFPF
;
A
#
# COMPACT_ATOMS: atom_id res chain seq x y z
N MET A 1 95.31 12.56 -0.90
CA MET A 1 94.29 13.37 -1.59
C MET A 1 93.14 12.49 -2.00
N LYS A 2 92.01 12.59 -1.33
CA LYS A 2 90.82 11.83 -1.63
C LYS A 2 89.74 12.82 -2.10
N PHE A 3 89.38 12.70 -3.40
CA PHE A 3 88.26 13.45 -4.00
C PHE A 3 86.94 12.77 -3.65
N TYR A 4 86.05 13.45 -2.97
CA TYR A 4 84.70 13.02 -2.81
C TYR A 4 83.84 13.70 -3.89
N ALA A 5 83.29 12.90 -4.78
CA ALA A 5 82.32 13.36 -5.75
C ALA A 5 80.94 13.34 -5.08
N LEU A 6 80.32 14.51 -4.97
CA LEU A 6 78.95 14.71 -4.44
C LEU A 6 78.02 14.50 -5.65
N MET A 7 77.31 13.39 -5.65
CA MET A 7 76.18 13.17 -6.60
C MET A 7 74.92 13.83 -6.00
N ALA A 8 74.49 14.94 -6.58
CA ALA A 8 73.20 15.56 -6.30
C ALA A 8 72.14 14.83 -7.07
N ALA A 9 71.31 14.01 -6.39
CA ALA A 9 70.11 13.42 -6.96
C ALA A 9 69.00 14.48 -7.01
N MET A 10 68.70 15.02 -8.16
CA MET A 10 67.49 15.81 -8.39
C MET A 10 66.28 14.87 -8.38
N LEU A 11 65.53 14.90 -7.29
CA LEU A 11 64.18 14.37 -7.24
C LEU A 11 63.26 15.31 -8.04
N LEU A 12 62.96 14.97 -9.28
CA LEU A 12 61.81 15.55 -9.98
C LEU A 12 60.54 15.03 -9.33
N SER A 13 60.01 15.82 -8.39
CA SER A 13 58.62 15.68 -7.92
C SER A 13 57.69 16.15 -9.04
N GLY A 14 57.31 15.21 -9.90
CA GLY A 14 56.22 15.43 -10.88
C GLY A 14 54.93 15.66 -10.13
N SER A 15 54.56 16.94 -9.93
CA SER A 15 53.22 17.31 -9.59
C SER A 15 52.29 16.92 -10.71
N ILE A 16 51.56 15.82 -10.53
CA ILE A 16 50.41 15.53 -11.40
C ILE A 16 49.38 16.61 -11.02
N ALA A 17 49.44 17.73 -11.75
CA ALA A 17 48.36 18.68 -11.75
C ALA A 17 47.15 17.94 -12.39
N SER A 18 46.25 17.43 -11.55
CA SER A 18 44.89 17.09 -11.99
C SER A 18 44.32 18.37 -12.59
N ALA A 19 44.27 18.46 -13.92
CA ALA A 19 43.53 19.50 -14.59
C ALA A 19 42.07 19.36 -14.15
N GLN A 20 41.70 20.09 -13.10
CA GLN A 20 40.29 20.33 -12.83
C GLN A 20 39.78 21.05 -14.07
N ASN A 21 38.86 20.43 -14.78
CA ASN A 21 38.10 21.08 -15.82
C ASN A 21 37.31 22.21 -15.13
N ILE A 22 37.95 23.39 -15.03
CA ILE A 22 37.29 24.59 -14.50
C ILE A 22 36.34 25.02 -15.61
N GLU A 23 35.06 24.67 -15.41
CA GLU A 23 34.01 25.10 -16.32
C GLU A 23 33.98 26.65 -16.39
N PRO A 24 33.86 27.22 -17.61
CA PRO A 24 33.84 28.66 -17.75
C PRO A 24 32.64 29.26 -17.04
N THR A 25 32.90 30.24 -16.21
CA THR A 25 31.86 31.11 -15.60
C THR A 25 31.27 31.98 -16.71
N ILE A 26 29.97 31.86 -16.97
CA ILE A 26 29.27 32.65 -17.99
C ILE A 26 28.60 33.91 -17.43
N MET A 27 28.28 33.91 -16.14
CA MET A 27 27.71 35.07 -15.43
C MET A 27 28.01 34.97 -13.94
N THR A 28 27.82 36.09 -13.22
CA THR A 28 27.91 36.17 -11.76
C THR A 28 26.61 36.75 -11.23
N ILE A 29 25.98 36.07 -10.26
CA ILE A 29 24.72 36.50 -9.63
C ILE A 29 24.98 36.62 -8.13
N ASP A 30 24.83 37.83 -7.60
CA ASP A 30 25.13 38.14 -6.18
C ASP A 30 26.49 37.58 -5.73
N GLY A 31 27.54 37.84 -6.52
CA GLY A 31 28.89 37.38 -6.25
C GLY A 31 29.13 35.88 -6.46
N GLN A 32 28.12 35.10 -6.78
CA GLN A 32 28.25 33.65 -7.03
C GLN A 32 28.43 33.37 -8.52
N PRO A 33 29.49 32.63 -8.90
CA PRO A 33 29.70 32.27 -10.30
C PRO A 33 28.65 31.24 -10.74
N VAL A 34 28.22 31.37 -11.98
CA VAL A 34 27.34 30.40 -12.66
C VAL A 34 28.12 29.81 -13.83
N SER A 35 28.21 28.48 -13.88
CA SER A 35 28.84 27.78 -14.97
C SER A 35 27.89 27.66 -16.18
N ARG A 36 28.48 27.41 -17.35
CA ARG A 36 27.71 27.14 -18.56
C ARG A 36 26.82 25.90 -18.41
N SER A 37 27.32 24.83 -17.83
CA SER A 37 26.57 23.59 -17.64
C SER A 37 25.38 23.77 -16.72
N GLU A 38 25.52 24.56 -15.65
CA GLU A 38 24.39 24.87 -14.74
C GLU A 38 23.26 25.59 -15.47
N PHE A 39 23.61 26.61 -16.26
CA PHE A 39 22.61 27.34 -17.03
C PHE A 39 21.96 26.47 -18.11
N GLU A 40 22.77 25.75 -18.91
CA GLU A 40 22.26 24.83 -19.95
C GLU A 40 21.37 23.74 -19.39
N TYR A 41 21.74 23.14 -18.26
CA TYR A 41 20.89 22.15 -17.58
C TYR A 41 19.52 22.74 -17.21
N SER A 42 19.53 23.92 -16.57
CA SER A 42 18.30 24.59 -16.17
C SER A 42 17.44 25.00 -17.37
N TYR A 43 18.06 25.55 -18.41
CA TYR A 43 17.40 25.93 -19.66
C TYR A 43 16.74 24.73 -20.35
N ASN A 44 17.50 23.65 -20.55
CA ASN A 44 17.03 22.45 -21.22
C ASN A 44 15.90 21.76 -20.44
N LYS A 45 16.01 21.70 -19.10
CA LYS A 45 14.96 21.16 -18.25
C LYS A 45 13.63 21.91 -18.40
N ASN A 46 13.67 23.24 -18.50
CA ASN A 46 12.50 24.08 -18.63
C ASN A 46 12.00 24.24 -20.08
N ASN A 47 12.76 23.76 -21.07
CA ASN A 47 12.40 23.73 -22.49
C ASN A 47 12.35 22.29 -23.09
N SER A 48 12.19 21.29 -22.24
CA SER A 48 12.11 19.90 -22.65
C SER A 48 10.89 19.59 -23.53
N ASN A 49 10.86 18.40 -24.12
CA ASN A 49 9.71 17.95 -24.89
C ASN A 49 8.44 17.93 -24.01
N GLY A 50 7.35 18.53 -24.53
CA GLY A 50 6.07 18.66 -23.79
C GLY A 50 5.87 20.02 -23.13
N VAL A 51 6.86 20.89 -23.05
CA VAL A 51 6.68 22.27 -22.61
C VAL A 51 6.00 23.08 -23.71
N ILE A 52 4.82 23.63 -23.40
CA ILE A 52 3.98 24.38 -24.37
C ILE A 52 4.57 25.76 -24.65
N ASP A 53 5.10 26.45 -23.63
CA ASP A 53 5.62 27.81 -23.71
C ASP A 53 7.15 27.82 -23.58
N LYS A 54 7.84 27.32 -24.61
CA LYS A 54 9.30 27.30 -24.66
C LYS A 54 9.85 28.71 -24.77
N LYS A 55 10.88 28.99 -23.97
CA LYS A 55 11.54 30.28 -23.94
C LYS A 55 12.82 30.25 -24.79
N THR A 56 13.10 31.36 -25.46
CA THR A 56 14.41 31.60 -26.05
C THR A 56 15.47 31.74 -24.94
N VAL A 57 16.74 31.59 -25.29
CA VAL A 57 17.84 31.79 -24.33
C VAL A 57 17.76 33.18 -23.67
N ASN A 58 17.51 34.21 -24.43
CA ASN A 58 17.44 35.59 -23.89
C ASN A 58 16.28 35.77 -22.91
N GLU A 59 15.10 35.26 -23.23
CA GLU A 59 13.95 35.31 -22.31
C GLU A 59 14.16 34.49 -21.06
N TYR A 60 14.94 33.40 -21.17
CA TYR A 60 15.21 32.53 -20.05
C TYR A 60 16.26 33.07 -19.07
N VAL A 61 17.18 33.94 -19.54
CA VAL A 61 18.20 34.56 -18.67
C VAL A 61 17.55 35.28 -17.49
N ASP A 62 16.56 36.13 -17.74
CA ASP A 62 15.89 36.86 -16.66
C ASP A 62 15.16 35.94 -15.67
N LEU A 63 14.52 34.90 -16.18
CA LEU A 63 13.89 33.86 -15.33
C LEU A 63 14.90 33.14 -14.47
N PHE A 64 16.03 32.77 -15.06
CA PHE A 64 17.12 32.08 -14.36
C PHE A 64 17.76 32.96 -13.29
N VAL A 65 18.07 34.22 -13.59
CA VAL A 65 18.62 35.17 -12.62
C VAL A 65 17.65 35.35 -11.44
N ASN A 66 16.37 35.59 -11.71
CA ASN A 66 15.34 35.72 -10.69
C ASN A 66 15.22 34.44 -9.83
N TYR A 67 15.31 33.26 -10.44
CA TYR A 67 15.33 31.98 -9.72
C TYR A 67 16.53 31.89 -8.78
N LYS A 68 17.74 32.19 -9.26
CA LYS A 68 18.97 32.15 -8.46
C LYS A 68 18.93 33.12 -7.28
N LEU A 69 18.47 34.37 -7.50
CA LEU A 69 18.30 35.37 -6.44
C LEU A 69 17.30 34.90 -5.37
N LYS A 70 16.19 34.30 -5.76
CA LYS A 70 15.22 33.70 -4.80
C LYS A 70 15.84 32.58 -3.98
N VAL A 71 16.64 31.71 -4.62
CA VAL A 71 17.34 30.62 -3.91
C VAL A 71 18.35 31.18 -2.90
N LEU A 72 19.13 32.21 -3.29
CA LEU A 72 20.08 32.87 -2.41
C LEU A 72 19.36 33.53 -1.21
N ALA A 73 18.33 34.30 -1.45
CA ALA A 73 17.52 34.91 -0.38
C ALA A 73 16.90 33.87 0.56
N ALA A 74 16.42 32.73 0.03
CA ALA A 74 15.90 31.64 0.84
C ALA A 74 16.98 30.99 1.74
N LYS A 75 18.21 30.83 1.22
CA LYS A 75 19.35 30.34 2.00
C LYS A 75 19.78 31.33 3.08
N GLU A 76 19.84 32.62 2.76
CA GLU A 76 20.14 33.69 3.73
C GLU A 76 19.09 33.69 4.85
N ALA A 77 17.81 33.56 4.52
CA ALA A 77 16.72 33.42 5.49
C ALA A 77 16.69 32.05 6.19
N LYS A 78 17.65 31.14 5.92
CA LYS A 78 17.76 29.80 6.49
C LYS A 78 16.51 28.92 6.31
N ILE A 79 15.73 29.14 5.26
CA ILE A 79 14.51 28.38 4.98
C ILE A 79 14.84 26.90 4.74
N ASP A 80 15.99 26.61 4.13
CA ASP A 80 16.50 25.24 3.90
C ASP A 80 16.83 24.48 5.20
N THR A 81 16.96 25.18 6.33
CA THR A 81 17.20 24.56 7.64
C THR A 81 15.92 24.20 8.39
N LEU A 82 14.77 24.71 7.97
CA LEU A 82 13.47 24.47 8.62
C LEU A 82 13.09 22.99 8.56
N ALA A 83 12.53 22.46 9.64
CA ALA A 83 12.10 21.08 9.72
C ALA A 83 11.02 20.74 8.66
N SER A 84 10.11 21.69 8.39
CA SER A 84 9.07 21.55 7.33
C SER A 84 9.71 21.41 5.95
N PHE A 85 10.67 22.29 5.61
CA PHE A 85 11.37 22.22 4.33
C PHE A 85 12.13 20.89 4.18
N LYS A 86 12.88 20.49 5.20
CA LYS A 86 13.65 19.23 5.17
C LYS A 86 12.74 18.01 4.97
N LYS A 87 11.58 18.00 5.64
CA LYS A 87 10.58 16.92 5.50
C LYS A 87 10.01 16.88 4.07
N GLU A 88 9.63 18.03 3.53
CA GLU A 88 9.09 18.13 2.18
C GLU A 88 10.13 17.77 1.12
N PHE A 89 11.35 18.31 1.24
CA PHE A 89 12.46 17.99 0.35
C PHE A 89 12.81 16.50 0.37
N ALA A 90 12.86 15.88 1.57
CA ALA A 90 13.07 14.42 1.66
C ALA A 90 11.98 13.64 0.93
N SER A 91 10.71 14.05 1.08
CA SER A 91 9.59 13.41 0.38
C SER A 91 9.74 13.48 -1.15
N TYR A 92 10.04 14.67 -1.69
CA TYR A 92 10.29 14.83 -3.14
C TYR A 92 11.50 14.04 -3.62
N ARG A 93 12.62 14.11 -2.89
CA ARG A 93 13.82 13.36 -3.21
C ARG A 93 13.52 11.86 -3.26
N ASP A 94 12.88 11.34 -2.24
CA ASP A 94 12.59 9.90 -2.14
C ASP A 94 11.63 9.45 -3.25
N GLN A 95 10.66 10.29 -3.62
CA GLN A 95 9.79 10.04 -4.77
C GLN A 95 10.56 9.98 -6.10
N GLN A 96 11.56 10.85 -6.29
CA GLN A 96 12.36 10.88 -7.51
C GLN A 96 13.36 9.73 -7.62
N VAL A 97 13.96 9.31 -6.51
CA VAL A 97 14.99 8.26 -6.52
C VAL A 97 14.40 6.85 -6.35
N ARG A 98 13.20 6.71 -5.79
CA ARG A 98 12.56 5.40 -5.58
C ARG A 98 12.52 4.54 -6.84
N PRO A 99 12.13 5.05 -8.04
CA PRO A 99 12.12 4.25 -9.27
C PRO A 99 13.49 3.71 -9.68
N SER A 100 14.59 4.30 -9.16
CA SER A 100 15.95 3.85 -9.45
C SER A 100 16.44 2.72 -8.54
N PHE A 101 15.72 2.49 -7.41
CA PHE A 101 16.08 1.48 -6.41
C PHE A 101 15.12 0.30 -6.35
N VAL A 102 13.94 0.44 -6.94
CA VAL A 102 12.91 -0.60 -6.94
C VAL A 102 12.51 -0.84 -8.38
N THR A 103 12.89 -1.98 -8.91
CA THR A 103 12.50 -2.40 -10.26
C THR A 103 11.11 -3.04 -10.27
N SER A 104 10.52 -3.18 -11.45
CA SER A 104 9.27 -3.96 -11.59
C SER A 104 9.47 -5.41 -11.17
N GLU A 105 10.64 -5.98 -11.46
CA GLU A 105 11.02 -7.33 -11.07
C GLU A 105 11.05 -7.51 -9.54
N ASP A 106 11.58 -6.51 -8.81
CA ASP A 106 11.58 -6.55 -7.33
C ASP A 106 10.15 -6.49 -6.76
N VAL A 107 9.29 -5.65 -7.35
CA VAL A 107 7.88 -5.54 -6.96
C VAL A 107 7.14 -6.85 -7.23
N ASP A 108 7.34 -7.45 -8.41
CA ASP A 108 6.70 -8.70 -8.80
C ASP A 108 7.19 -9.87 -7.92
N ALA A 109 8.48 -9.94 -7.65
CA ALA A 109 9.05 -10.97 -6.78
C ALA A 109 8.47 -10.90 -5.35
N GLU A 110 8.40 -9.69 -4.76
CA GLU A 110 7.80 -9.53 -3.42
C GLU A 110 6.29 -9.76 -3.43
N ALA A 111 5.58 -9.34 -4.50
CA ALA A 111 4.15 -9.62 -4.66
C ALA A 111 3.88 -11.13 -4.72
N HIS A 112 4.64 -11.87 -5.50
CA HIS A 112 4.55 -13.33 -5.57
C HIS A 112 4.85 -14.00 -4.23
N LYS A 113 5.84 -13.52 -3.50
CA LYS A 113 6.18 -14.04 -2.17
C LYS A 113 5.04 -13.82 -1.18
N ILE A 114 4.53 -12.58 -1.07
CA ILE A 114 3.39 -12.24 -0.21
C ILE A 114 2.15 -13.05 -0.58
N TYR A 115 1.90 -13.21 -1.88
CA TYR A 115 0.80 -14.03 -2.38
C TYR A 115 0.97 -15.50 -1.92
N SER A 116 2.14 -16.09 -2.14
CA SER A 116 2.42 -17.49 -1.80
C SER A 116 2.28 -17.76 -0.29
N GLU A 117 2.81 -16.88 0.55
CA GLU A 117 2.69 -16.97 2.00
C GLU A 117 1.22 -16.84 2.44
N THR A 118 0.47 -15.93 1.82
CA THR A 118 -0.96 -15.74 2.10
C THR A 118 -1.77 -16.94 1.66
N GLN A 119 -1.50 -17.48 0.48
CA GLN A 119 -2.13 -18.70 -0.05
C GLN A 119 -1.89 -19.88 0.89
N GLN A 120 -0.63 -20.15 1.26
CA GLN A 120 -0.30 -21.25 2.17
C GLN A 120 -1.02 -21.13 3.52
N ARG A 121 -1.08 -19.93 4.08
CA ARG A 121 -1.78 -19.65 5.35
C ARG A 121 -3.28 -19.87 5.24
N ILE A 122 -3.92 -19.40 4.17
CA ILE A 122 -5.36 -19.52 3.98
C ILE A 122 -5.74 -20.95 3.62
N ASP A 123 -5.05 -21.57 2.68
CA ASP A 123 -5.34 -22.93 2.22
C ASP A 123 -5.03 -23.97 3.30
N GLY A 124 -3.92 -23.81 4.04
CA GLY A 124 -3.59 -24.63 5.20
C GLY A 124 -4.60 -24.51 6.34
N ALA A 125 -5.31 -23.39 6.43
CA ALA A 125 -6.39 -23.19 7.37
C ALA A 125 -7.76 -23.72 6.89
N GLY A 126 -7.86 -24.26 5.67
CA GLY A 126 -9.09 -24.83 5.11
C GLY A 126 -9.71 -23.99 3.99
N GLY A 127 -8.96 -23.04 3.44
CA GLY A 127 -9.35 -22.21 2.30
C GLY A 127 -10.29 -21.07 2.68
N MET A 128 -11.16 -20.72 1.75
CA MET A 128 -12.14 -19.66 1.87
C MET A 128 -13.56 -20.23 1.77
N VAL A 129 -14.46 -19.64 2.52
CA VAL A 129 -15.87 -20.04 2.56
C VAL A 129 -16.78 -18.84 2.30
N LYS A 130 -17.87 -19.05 1.58
CA LYS A 130 -18.89 -18.06 1.31
C LYS A 130 -20.22 -18.52 1.90
N PRO A 131 -20.51 -18.21 3.15
CA PRO A 131 -21.76 -18.61 3.78
C PRO A 131 -22.90 -17.62 3.50
N ALA A 132 -24.13 -18.10 3.69
CA ALA A 132 -25.31 -17.28 3.95
C ALA A 132 -25.85 -17.68 5.32
N HIS A 133 -26.38 -16.71 6.09
CA HIS A 133 -26.97 -17.02 7.38
C HIS A 133 -28.28 -16.26 7.67
N ILE A 134 -29.09 -16.85 8.56
CA ILE A 134 -30.25 -16.23 9.18
C ILE A 134 -29.97 -16.16 10.68
N LEU A 135 -29.80 -14.96 11.21
CA LEU A 135 -29.55 -14.74 12.62
C LEU A 135 -30.88 -14.54 13.38
N ILE A 136 -31.12 -15.33 14.41
CA ILE A 136 -32.15 -15.08 15.41
C ILE A 136 -31.44 -14.62 16.67
N LYS A 137 -31.44 -13.30 16.91
CA LYS A 137 -30.74 -12.68 18.05
C LYS A 137 -31.26 -13.18 19.40
N LYS A 138 -30.33 -13.29 20.34
CA LYS A 138 -30.66 -13.38 21.76
C LYS A 138 -30.13 -12.14 22.50
N LYS A 139 -30.85 -11.68 23.50
CA LYS A 139 -30.36 -10.62 24.39
C LYS A 139 -29.18 -11.16 25.23
N LYS A 140 -28.19 -10.30 25.56
CA LYS A 140 -27.05 -10.70 26.43
C LYS A 140 -27.50 -11.30 27.78
N LYS A 141 -28.62 -10.82 28.35
CA LYS A 141 -29.20 -11.30 29.59
C LYS A 141 -30.56 -12.00 29.33
N ALA A 142 -30.68 -12.76 28.25
CA ALA A 142 -31.89 -13.50 27.94
C ALA A 142 -32.17 -14.56 29.01
N THR A 143 -33.42 -14.66 29.45
CA THR A 143 -33.91 -15.73 30.32
C THR A 143 -33.84 -17.07 29.58
N LYS A 144 -33.88 -18.18 30.30
CA LYS A 144 -33.93 -19.54 29.69
C LYS A 144 -35.10 -19.67 28.72
N ALA A 145 -36.26 -19.10 29.06
CA ALA A 145 -37.45 -19.12 28.21
C ALA A 145 -37.25 -18.34 26.91
N GLU A 146 -36.63 -17.14 26.97
CA GLU A 146 -36.30 -16.33 25.75
C GLU A 146 -35.28 -17.04 24.87
N GLN A 147 -34.28 -17.71 25.45
CA GLN A 147 -33.31 -18.50 24.70
C GLN A 147 -33.97 -19.70 23.98
N GLU A 148 -34.88 -20.39 24.69
CA GLU A 148 -35.62 -21.51 24.10
C GLU A 148 -36.53 -21.03 22.96
N GLN A 149 -37.23 -19.91 23.12
CA GLN A 149 -38.03 -19.31 22.03
C GLN A 149 -37.17 -18.97 20.79
N ALA A 150 -35.97 -18.37 20.98
CA ALA A 150 -35.07 -18.07 19.88
C ALA A 150 -34.59 -19.35 19.17
N LYS A 151 -34.31 -20.40 19.96
CA LYS A 151 -33.96 -21.73 19.43
C LYS A 151 -35.07 -22.32 18.61
N LEU A 152 -36.28 -22.38 19.16
CA LEU A 152 -37.48 -22.92 18.48
C LEU A 152 -37.77 -22.19 17.17
N LYS A 153 -37.57 -20.86 17.14
CA LYS A 153 -37.73 -20.05 15.93
C LYS A 153 -36.68 -20.44 14.89
N ALA A 154 -35.39 -20.57 15.27
CA ALA A 154 -34.32 -20.99 14.37
C ALA A 154 -34.56 -22.41 13.84
N ASP A 155 -34.94 -23.35 14.72
CA ASP A 155 -35.29 -24.74 14.36
C ASP A 155 -36.45 -24.81 13.37
N SER A 156 -37.48 -23.94 13.57
CA SER A 156 -38.63 -23.86 12.65
C SER A 156 -38.18 -23.38 11.25
N ILE A 157 -37.35 -22.36 11.19
CA ILE A 157 -36.78 -21.86 9.90
C ILE A 157 -35.95 -22.95 9.23
N TYR A 158 -35.09 -23.63 9.99
CA TYR A 158 -34.29 -24.74 9.48
C TYR A 158 -35.16 -25.86 8.90
N LYS A 159 -36.22 -26.28 9.60
CA LYS A 159 -37.15 -27.30 9.11
C LYS A 159 -37.87 -26.91 7.81
N VAL A 160 -38.20 -25.62 7.66
CA VAL A 160 -38.83 -25.12 6.41
C VAL A 160 -37.82 -25.10 5.27
N LEU A 161 -36.56 -24.77 5.54
CA LEU A 161 -35.47 -24.81 4.55
C LEU A 161 -35.19 -26.24 4.07
N LEU A 162 -35.22 -27.23 4.98
CA LEU A 162 -35.08 -28.66 4.61
C LEU A 162 -36.18 -29.13 3.65
N LYS A 163 -37.35 -28.48 3.67
CA LYS A 163 -38.48 -28.75 2.73
C LYS A 163 -38.35 -27.99 1.40
N GLY A 164 -37.21 -27.30 1.16
CA GLY A 164 -36.93 -26.62 -0.09
C GLY A 164 -37.37 -25.16 -0.17
N ALA A 165 -37.70 -24.53 0.96
CA ALA A 165 -38.00 -23.11 0.97
C ALA A 165 -36.79 -22.26 0.54
N ASP A 166 -37.06 -21.10 -0.06
CA ASP A 166 -36.02 -20.18 -0.50
C ASP A 166 -35.29 -19.53 0.70
N PHE A 167 -33.98 -19.75 0.78
CA PHE A 167 -33.16 -19.23 1.87
C PHE A 167 -33.13 -17.71 1.90
N SER A 168 -33.02 -17.07 0.73
CA SER A 168 -32.93 -15.61 0.61
C SER A 168 -34.22 -14.93 1.10
N ALA A 169 -35.38 -15.48 0.70
CA ALA A 169 -36.66 -14.96 1.16
C ALA A 169 -36.82 -15.07 2.68
N LEU A 170 -36.42 -16.20 3.28
CA LEU A 170 -36.46 -16.39 4.73
C LEU A 170 -35.46 -15.50 5.47
N ALA A 171 -34.25 -15.29 4.90
CA ALA A 171 -33.28 -14.37 5.46
C ALA A 171 -33.80 -12.93 5.49
N LYS A 172 -34.37 -12.45 4.39
CA LYS A 172 -34.98 -11.11 4.31
C LYS A 172 -36.11 -10.94 5.31
N LYS A 173 -36.90 -11.98 5.51
CA LYS A 173 -38.10 -11.95 6.38
C LYS A 173 -37.75 -12.07 7.87
N TYR A 174 -36.85 -12.96 8.23
CA TYR A 174 -36.67 -13.39 9.62
C TYR A 174 -35.30 -13.06 10.24
N SER A 175 -34.28 -12.73 9.43
CA SER A 175 -32.97 -12.46 9.98
C SER A 175 -32.93 -11.15 10.76
N ASP A 176 -32.35 -11.20 11.94
CA ASP A 176 -32.05 -10.04 12.76
C ASP A 176 -30.72 -9.36 12.37
N ASP A 177 -29.90 -10.01 11.54
CA ASP A 177 -28.78 -9.37 10.87
C ASP A 177 -29.28 -8.64 9.61
N LYS A 178 -29.64 -7.36 9.80
CA LYS A 178 -30.20 -6.54 8.72
C LYS A 178 -29.18 -6.24 7.63
N GLY A 179 -27.88 -6.24 7.96
CA GLY A 179 -26.81 -5.98 7.00
C GLY A 179 -26.74 -7.04 5.90
N SER A 180 -26.79 -8.32 6.26
CA SER A 180 -26.77 -9.42 5.30
C SER A 180 -28.18 -9.79 4.79
N ALA A 181 -29.22 -9.58 5.60
CA ALA A 181 -30.60 -9.94 5.26
C ALA A 181 -31.06 -9.34 3.92
N VAL A 182 -30.74 -8.09 3.63
CA VAL A 182 -31.08 -7.40 2.37
C VAL A 182 -30.54 -8.14 1.14
N ASN A 183 -29.40 -8.83 1.28
CA ASN A 183 -28.74 -9.64 0.28
C ASN A 183 -29.05 -11.14 0.44
N GLY A 184 -30.19 -11.49 1.08
CA GLY A 184 -30.60 -12.88 1.28
C GLY A 184 -29.73 -13.63 2.30
N GLY A 185 -29.13 -12.92 3.24
CA GLY A 185 -28.26 -13.48 4.28
C GLY A 185 -26.83 -13.80 3.83
N GLN A 186 -26.47 -13.50 2.58
CA GLN A 186 -25.12 -13.78 2.06
C GLN A 186 -24.07 -12.90 2.74
N LEU A 187 -22.97 -13.55 3.13
CA LEU A 187 -21.76 -12.90 3.63
C LEU A 187 -20.67 -12.89 2.56
N PRO A 188 -19.67 -12.01 2.67
CA PRO A 188 -18.50 -12.05 1.78
C PRO A 188 -17.73 -13.37 1.95
N TRP A 189 -16.71 -13.57 1.12
CA TRP A 189 -15.75 -14.62 1.34
C TRP A 189 -15.04 -14.43 2.67
N LEU A 190 -14.97 -15.50 3.47
CA LEU A 190 -14.39 -15.51 4.79
C LEU A 190 -13.21 -16.48 4.84
N THR A 191 -12.20 -16.09 5.61
CA THR A 191 -11.10 -16.95 6.03
C THR A 191 -11.17 -17.17 7.54
N LYS A 192 -10.49 -18.17 8.08
CA LYS A 192 -10.45 -18.40 9.54
C LYS A 192 -9.95 -17.16 10.29
N GLY A 193 -10.50 -16.90 11.45
CA GLY A 193 -10.20 -15.77 12.31
C GLY A 193 -11.07 -14.51 12.06
N GLN A 194 -12.00 -14.56 11.10
CA GLN A 194 -12.84 -13.40 10.75
C GLN A 194 -14.22 -13.38 11.41
N THR A 195 -14.61 -14.48 12.05
CA THR A 195 -15.93 -14.62 12.66
C THR A 195 -15.84 -15.25 14.05
N VAL A 196 -16.99 -15.25 14.76
CA VAL A 196 -17.05 -15.89 16.07
C VAL A 196 -16.86 -17.41 15.95
N LYS A 197 -16.12 -17.96 16.90
CA LYS A 197 -15.64 -19.35 16.84
C LYS A 197 -16.72 -20.38 16.52
N ALA A 198 -17.87 -20.33 17.18
CA ALA A 198 -18.94 -21.31 16.97
C ALA A 198 -19.50 -21.28 15.52
N PHE A 199 -19.62 -20.07 14.93
CA PHE A 199 -20.04 -19.91 13.54
C PHE A 199 -18.93 -20.40 12.59
N GLU A 200 -17.69 -20.01 12.86
CA GLU A 200 -16.52 -20.38 12.08
C GLU A 200 -16.34 -21.90 12.00
N ASP A 201 -16.33 -22.57 13.17
CA ASP A 201 -16.16 -24.02 13.25
C ASP A 201 -17.22 -24.74 12.40
N ALA A 202 -18.48 -24.28 12.49
CA ALA A 202 -19.56 -24.85 11.70
C ALA A 202 -19.36 -24.65 10.19
N VAL A 203 -19.08 -23.41 9.76
CA VAL A 203 -18.99 -23.08 8.32
C VAL A 203 -17.80 -23.80 7.65
N PHE A 204 -16.65 -23.88 8.33
CA PHE A 204 -15.46 -24.53 7.77
C PHE A 204 -15.58 -26.06 7.71
N ALA A 205 -16.43 -26.67 8.57
CA ALA A 205 -16.74 -28.09 8.51
C ALA A 205 -17.72 -28.47 7.40
N MET A 206 -18.52 -27.52 6.89
CA MET A 206 -19.57 -27.73 5.89
C MET A 206 -19.00 -28.00 4.50
N LYS A 207 -19.82 -28.71 3.68
CA LYS A 207 -19.62 -28.84 2.23
C LYS A 207 -20.44 -27.79 1.48
N LYS A 208 -19.99 -27.43 0.28
CA LYS A 208 -20.73 -26.52 -0.61
C LYS A 208 -22.18 -26.99 -0.81
N GLY A 209 -23.13 -26.09 -0.65
CA GLY A 209 -24.57 -26.34 -0.76
C GLY A 209 -25.23 -26.86 0.50
N GLU A 210 -24.47 -27.22 1.51
CA GLU A 210 -24.98 -27.81 2.76
C GLU A 210 -25.71 -26.75 3.60
N LEU A 211 -26.76 -27.22 4.30
CA LEU A 211 -27.52 -26.48 5.31
C LEU A 211 -27.20 -27.06 6.70
N HIS A 212 -26.67 -26.22 7.59
CA HIS A 212 -26.31 -26.65 8.95
C HIS A 212 -27.47 -26.47 9.93
N THR A 213 -27.59 -27.37 10.92
CA THR A 213 -28.47 -27.19 12.06
C THR A 213 -28.18 -25.84 12.76
N PRO A 214 -29.16 -25.20 13.43
CA PRO A 214 -28.92 -23.91 14.07
C PRO A 214 -27.74 -23.93 15.04
N VAL A 215 -26.79 -23.01 14.87
CA VAL A 215 -25.58 -22.85 15.68
C VAL A 215 -25.76 -21.72 16.67
N LEU A 216 -25.48 -21.96 17.94
CA LEU A 216 -25.52 -20.93 18.97
C LEU A 216 -24.19 -20.20 19.07
N SER A 217 -24.25 -18.85 19.00
CA SER A 217 -23.15 -17.95 19.29
C SER A 217 -23.50 -16.96 20.38
N GLU A 218 -22.59 -16.04 20.67
CA GLU A 218 -22.86 -14.91 21.57
C GLU A 218 -23.98 -13.97 21.05
N PHE A 219 -24.19 -13.90 19.72
CA PHE A 219 -25.21 -13.08 19.07
C PHE A 219 -26.59 -13.72 19.04
N GLY A 220 -26.68 -15.05 19.10
CA GLY A 220 -27.92 -15.80 18.97
C GLY A 220 -27.77 -17.08 18.18
N TYR A 221 -28.86 -17.57 17.62
CA TYR A 221 -28.89 -18.76 16.79
C TYR A 221 -28.73 -18.42 15.31
N HIS A 222 -27.79 -19.07 14.63
CA HIS A 222 -27.54 -18.94 13.21
C HIS A 222 -28.04 -20.16 12.47
N VAL A 223 -28.93 -19.99 11.49
CA VAL A 223 -29.21 -21.00 10.47
C VAL A 223 -28.27 -20.68 9.33
N ILE A 224 -27.43 -21.63 8.93
CA ILE A 224 -26.30 -21.39 7.99
C ILE A 224 -26.45 -22.28 6.77
N LYS A 225 -26.25 -21.70 5.57
CA LYS A 225 -26.06 -22.41 4.32
C LYS A 225 -24.69 -22.08 3.76
N LEU A 226 -23.90 -23.07 3.42
CA LEU A 226 -22.64 -22.82 2.73
C LEU A 226 -22.90 -22.66 1.22
N VAL A 227 -22.76 -21.46 0.73
CA VAL A 227 -23.00 -21.12 -0.69
C VAL A 227 -21.85 -21.62 -1.55
N ASP A 228 -20.61 -21.36 -1.09
CA ASP A 228 -19.41 -21.79 -1.81
C ASP A 228 -18.22 -22.02 -0.89
N LYS A 229 -17.24 -22.80 -1.36
CA LYS A 229 -15.98 -23.09 -0.69
C LYS A 229 -14.88 -23.29 -1.73
N GLN A 230 -13.74 -22.65 -1.54
CA GLN A 230 -12.61 -22.75 -2.46
C GLN A 230 -11.27 -22.51 -1.77
N GLN A 231 -10.21 -22.78 -2.48
CA GLN A 231 -8.86 -22.36 -2.12
C GLN A 231 -8.70 -20.85 -2.34
N PHE A 232 -7.57 -20.29 -1.90
CA PHE A 232 -7.28 -18.90 -2.13
C PHE A 232 -7.30 -18.55 -3.64
N PHE A 233 -7.70 -17.34 -3.99
CA PHE A 233 -7.78 -16.91 -5.38
C PHE A 233 -6.44 -17.08 -6.10
N PRO A 234 -6.42 -17.42 -7.42
CA PRO A 234 -5.18 -17.44 -8.19
C PRO A 234 -4.54 -16.04 -8.26
N PHE A 235 -3.20 -16.04 -8.42
CA PHE A 235 -2.41 -14.82 -8.62
C PHE A 235 -2.74 -14.18 -9.96
#